data_7a6b82ba7d4ae81484fbd87420ec6f8e
#
_entry.id   7a6b82ba7d4ae81484fbd87420ec6f8e
#
_cell.length_a   1.000
_cell.length_b   1.000
_cell.length_c   1.000
_cell.angle_alpha   90.00
_cell.angle_beta   90.00
_cell.angle_gamma   90.00
#
_symmetry.space_group_name_H-M   'P 1'
#
loop_
_entity.id
_entity.type
_entity.pdbx_description
1 polymer ?
#
loop_
_entity_poly.entity_id
_entity_poly.type
_entity_poly.pdbx_seq_one_letter_code
_entity_poly.pdbx_strand_id
1 'polypeptide(L)'
;MKSITAVLSFLFLLLAAGAAFAQDGAADNAFTQGSFIALAAGLGLGIAAFGGALAQGRTAAAALEGIARNPGASDKIFTPMILGLALIESLVIYALVIAFVFSGSFGKG
;
A
#
# COMPACT_ATOMS: atom_id res chain seq x y z
N MET A 1 4.57 15.71 15.59
CA MET A 1 3.96 16.72 14.68
C MET A 1 4.82 16.99 13.45
N LYS A 2 6.15 17.22 13.55
CA LYS A 2 7.02 17.50 12.38
C LYS A 2 7.07 16.39 11.31
N SER A 3 6.96 15.11 11.69
CA SER A 3 6.95 14.00 10.75
C SER A 3 5.65 13.88 9.95
N ILE A 4 4.51 14.21 10.56
CA ILE A 4 3.21 14.17 9.89
C ILE A 4 3.12 15.28 8.84
N THR A 5 3.58 16.48 9.18
CA THR A 5 3.63 17.59 8.21
C THR A 5 4.57 17.29 7.05
N ALA A 6 5.71 16.64 7.28
CA ALA A 6 6.61 16.24 6.21
C ALA A 6 5.97 15.21 5.26
N VAL A 7 5.27 14.22 5.79
CA VAL A 7 4.55 13.22 4.98
C VAL A 7 3.42 13.87 4.19
N LEU A 8 2.63 14.74 4.81
CA LEU A 8 1.55 15.45 4.13
C LEU A 8 2.07 16.39 3.05
N SER A 9 3.19 17.09 3.30
CA SER A 9 3.84 17.95 2.30
C SER A 9 4.37 17.15 1.13
N PHE A 10 4.97 15.99 1.38
CA PHE A 10 5.46 15.10 0.33
C PHE A 10 4.31 14.55 -0.52
N LEU A 11 3.22 14.13 0.11
CA LEU A 11 2.01 13.67 -0.58
C LEU A 11 1.37 14.78 -1.42
N PHE A 12 1.32 16.00 -0.88
CA PHE A 12 0.82 17.18 -1.60
C PHE A 12 1.69 17.53 -2.82
N LEU A 13 3.02 17.47 -2.68
CA LEU A 13 3.96 17.68 -3.79
C LEU A 13 3.82 16.62 -4.88
N LEU A 14 3.61 15.35 -4.53
CA LEU A 14 3.33 14.27 -5.50
C LEU A 14 2.04 14.51 -6.26
N LEU A 15 0.97 14.91 -5.57
CA LEU A 15 -0.33 15.23 -6.19
C LEU A 15 -0.23 16.48 -7.08
N ALA A 16 0.48 17.52 -6.64
CA ALA A 16 0.69 18.75 -7.40
C ALA A 16 1.55 18.51 -8.65
N ALA A 17 2.59 17.66 -8.54
CA ALA A 17 3.38 17.26 -9.70
C ALA A 17 2.53 16.50 -10.73
N GLY A 18 1.68 15.57 -10.30
CA GLY A 18 0.75 14.86 -11.18
C GLY A 18 -0.22 15.80 -11.90
N ALA A 19 -0.75 16.81 -11.20
CA ALA A 19 -1.64 17.82 -11.78
C ALA A 19 -0.92 18.74 -12.80
N ALA A 20 0.35 19.06 -12.58
CA ALA A 20 1.14 19.88 -13.50
C ALA A 20 1.38 19.17 -14.85
N PHE A 21 1.60 17.87 -14.83
CA PHE A 21 1.74 17.06 -16.06
C PHE A 21 0.42 16.87 -16.82
N ALA A 22 -0.73 17.03 -16.14
CA ALA A 22 -2.05 16.91 -16.77
C ALA A 22 -2.47 18.17 -17.56
N GLN A 23 -1.75 19.28 -17.44
CA GLN A 23 -2.10 20.56 -18.08
C GLN A 23 -1.46 20.79 -19.45
N ASP A 24 -0.42 20.06 -19.80
CA ASP A 24 0.12 20.11 -21.16
C ASP A 24 -0.80 19.33 -22.10
N GLY A 25 -1.51 20.04 -22.95
CA GLY A 25 -2.50 19.54 -23.91
C GLY A 25 -1.97 18.58 -24.99
N ALA A 26 -1.14 17.62 -24.58
CA ALA A 26 -0.81 16.45 -25.37
C ALA A 26 -2.09 15.64 -25.57
N ALA A 27 -2.44 15.39 -26.83
CA ALA A 27 -3.60 14.59 -27.19
C ALA A 27 -3.63 13.31 -26.34
N ASP A 28 -4.70 13.12 -25.59
CA ASP A 28 -4.96 11.90 -24.83
C ASP A 28 -4.92 10.72 -25.79
N ASN A 29 -3.87 9.92 -25.71
CA ASN A 29 -3.73 8.70 -26.48
C ASN A 29 -3.57 7.50 -25.53
N ALA A 30 -3.76 6.30 -26.07
CA ALA A 30 -3.69 5.06 -25.30
C ALA A 30 -2.34 4.89 -24.55
N PHE A 31 -1.25 5.45 -25.09
CA PHE A 31 0.07 5.41 -24.45
C PHE A 31 0.12 6.28 -23.20
N THR A 32 -0.41 7.50 -23.26
CA THR A 32 -0.46 8.43 -22.13
C THR A 32 -1.35 7.88 -21.03
N GLN A 33 -2.54 7.37 -21.37
CA GLN A 33 -3.44 6.72 -20.42
C GLN A 33 -2.78 5.50 -19.76
N GLY A 34 -2.14 4.63 -20.54
CA GLY A 34 -1.44 3.45 -20.04
C GLY A 34 -0.34 3.79 -19.04
N SER A 35 0.42 4.86 -19.29
CA SER A 35 1.48 5.33 -18.41
C SER A 35 0.94 5.83 -17.07
N PHE A 36 -0.14 6.59 -17.06
CA PHE A 36 -0.78 7.07 -15.83
C PHE A 36 -1.38 5.92 -15.02
N ILE A 37 -1.98 4.95 -15.67
CA ILE A 37 -2.55 3.77 -14.99
C ILE A 37 -1.45 2.91 -14.39
N ALA A 38 -0.35 2.67 -15.11
CA ALA A 38 0.78 1.93 -14.58
C ALA A 38 1.38 2.63 -13.35
N LEU A 39 1.50 3.95 -13.39
CA LEU A 39 1.98 4.75 -12.27
C LEU A 39 1.01 4.68 -11.08
N ALA A 40 -0.29 4.84 -11.32
CA ALA A 40 -1.32 4.76 -10.28
C ALA A 40 -1.38 3.36 -9.64
N ALA A 41 -1.31 2.30 -10.45
CA ALA A 41 -1.27 0.93 -9.97
C ALA A 41 -0.01 0.65 -9.13
N GLY A 42 1.16 1.07 -9.61
CA GLY A 42 2.43 0.90 -8.91
C GLY A 42 2.48 1.66 -7.59
N LEU A 43 2.09 2.92 -7.57
CA LEU A 43 2.03 3.73 -6.35
C LEU A 43 0.98 3.22 -5.37
N GLY A 44 -0.21 2.87 -5.85
CA GLY A 44 -1.28 2.34 -5.01
C GLY A 44 -0.86 1.04 -4.32
N LEU A 45 -0.30 0.10 -5.07
CA LEU A 45 0.22 -1.15 -4.52
C LEU A 45 1.42 -0.90 -3.58
N GLY A 46 2.34 -0.02 -3.95
CA GLY A 46 3.50 0.31 -3.13
C GLY A 46 3.10 0.91 -1.77
N ILE A 47 2.13 1.81 -1.74
CA ILE A 47 1.59 2.39 -0.49
C ILE A 47 0.88 1.32 0.34
N ALA A 48 0.06 0.47 -0.27
CA ALA A 48 -0.63 -0.61 0.41
C ALA A 48 0.37 -1.61 1.02
N ALA A 49 1.39 -2.03 0.25
CA ALA A 49 2.43 -2.94 0.72
C ALA A 49 3.26 -2.33 1.86
N PHE A 50 3.62 -1.06 1.76
CA PHE A 50 4.34 -0.35 2.83
C PHE A 50 3.51 -0.28 4.12
N GLY A 51 2.23 0.10 4.01
CA GLY A 51 1.31 0.13 5.15
C GLY A 51 1.11 -1.25 5.77
N GLY A 52 0.93 -2.28 4.93
CA GLY A 52 0.81 -3.66 5.34
C GLY A 52 2.05 -4.16 6.08
N ALA A 53 3.24 -3.93 5.54
CA ALA A 53 4.50 -4.32 6.17
C ALA A 53 4.71 -3.67 7.54
N LEU A 54 4.39 -2.38 7.69
CA LEU A 54 4.44 -1.69 8.99
C LEU A 54 3.45 -2.27 9.99
N ALA A 55 2.22 -2.56 9.55
CA ALA A 55 1.20 -3.13 10.40
C ALA A 55 1.57 -4.56 10.85
N GLN A 56 2.05 -5.40 9.92
CA GLN A 56 2.52 -6.75 10.23
C GLN A 56 3.71 -6.73 11.19
N GLY A 57 4.69 -5.86 10.94
CA GLY A 57 5.85 -5.71 11.82
C GLY A 57 5.46 -5.35 13.25
N ARG A 58 4.52 -4.42 13.43
CA ARG A 58 4.02 -4.02 14.76
C ARG A 58 3.23 -5.15 15.43
N THR A 59 2.38 -5.83 14.69
CA THR A 59 1.60 -6.97 15.20
C THR A 59 2.51 -8.10 15.67
N ALA A 60 3.49 -8.48 14.84
CA ALA A 60 4.45 -9.51 15.18
C ALA A 60 5.31 -9.12 16.38
N ALA A 61 5.83 -7.89 16.41
CA ALA A 61 6.64 -7.41 17.53
C ALA A 61 5.88 -7.45 18.85
N ALA A 62 4.63 -6.94 18.88
CA ALA A 62 3.80 -6.94 20.08
C ALA A 62 3.48 -8.37 20.56
N ALA A 63 3.20 -9.29 19.65
CA ALA A 63 2.92 -10.67 19.99
C ALA A 63 4.15 -11.38 20.55
N LEU A 64 5.30 -11.23 19.90
CA LEU A 64 6.56 -11.83 20.35
C LEU A 64 7.03 -11.28 21.70
N GLU A 65 6.85 -9.97 21.92
CA GLU A 65 7.12 -9.34 23.21
C GLU A 65 6.20 -9.89 24.31
N GLY A 66 4.92 -10.09 24.00
CA GLY A 66 3.95 -10.72 24.92
C GLY A 66 4.35 -12.14 25.30
N ILE A 67 4.79 -12.95 24.34
CA ILE A 67 5.29 -14.31 24.57
C ILE A 67 6.59 -14.28 25.39
N ALA A 68 7.49 -13.35 25.09
CA ALA A 68 8.76 -13.24 25.83
C ALA A 68 8.52 -12.89 27.32
N ARG A 69 7.51 -12.06 27.63
CA ARG A 69 7.15 -11.73 29.01
C ARG A 69 6.39 -12.85 29.71
N ASN A 70 5.62 -13.63 28.99
CA ASN A 70 4.87 -14.77 29.52
C ASN A 70 4.88 -15.94 28.53
N PRO A 71 5.87 -16.81 28.58
CA PRO A 71 5.95 -17.97 27.68
C PRO A 71 4.73 -18.89 27.74
N GLY A 72 4.05 -18.98 28.88
CA GLY A 72 2.82 -19.76 29.03
C GLY A 72 1.61 -19.20 28.25
N ALA A 73 1.69 -17.97 27.72
CA ALA A 73 0.67 -17.37 26.88
C ALA A 73 0.87 -17.62 25.38
N SER A 74 1.95 -18.32 24.98
CA SER A 74 2.32 -18.54 23.59
C SER A 74 1.15 -19.06 22.74
N ASP A 75 0.50 -20.13 23.17
CA ASP A 75 -0.61 -20.75 22.43
C ASP A 75 -1.83 -19.82 22.26
N LYS A 76 -2.04 -18.95 23.24
CA LYS A 76 -3.14 -17.98 23.20
C LYS A 76 -2.85 -16.77 22.32
N ILE A 77 -1.59 -16.39 22.16
CA ILE A 77 -1.15 -15.24 21.38
C ILE A 77 -0.92 -15.65 19.91
N PHE A 78 -0.43 -16.85 19.67
CA PHE A 78 -0.04 -17.30 18.34
C PHE A 78 -1.20 -17.25 17.34
N THR A 79 -2.33 -17.83 17.66
CA THR A 79 -3.50 -17.88 16.76
C THR A 79 -4.04 -16.48 16.40
N PRO A 80 -4.31 -15.59 17.36
CA PRO A 80 -4.73 -14.22 17.02
C PRO A 80 -3.69 -13.43 16.24
N MET A 81 -2.40 -13.66 16.49
CA MET A 81 -1.31 -13.04 15.73
C MET A 81 -1.38 -13.46 14.27
N ILE A 82 -1.40 -14.76 13.99
CA ILE A 82 -1.47 -15.28 12.60
C ILE A 82 -2.71 -14.77 11.88
N LEU A 83 -3.86 -14.78 12.55
CA LEU A 83 -5.10 -14.27 11.99
C LEU A 83 -5.00 -12.78 11.66
N GLY A 84 -4.43 -11.98 12.56
CA GLY A 84 -4.20 -10.55 12.33
C GLY A 84 -3.26 -10.30 11.15
N LEU A 85 -2.16 -11.05 11.05
CA LEU A 85 -1.23 -10.96 9.92
C LEU A 85 -1.91 -11.32 8.60
N ALA A 86 -2.72 -12.37 8.56
CA ALA A 86 -3.45 -12.80 7.37
C ALA A 86 -4.49 -11.76 6.91
N LEU A 87 -5.18 -11.11 7.85
CA LEU A 87 -6.14 -10.04 7.53
C LEU A 87 -5.44 -8.79 7.01
N ILE A 88 -4.28 -8.43 7.53
CA ILE A 88 -3.46 -7.32 7.02
C ILE A 88 -2.99 -7.65 5.60
N GLU A 89 -2.50 -8.87 5.37
CA GLU A 89 -2.05 -9.31 4.05
C GLU A 89 -3.17 -9.28 3.02
N SER A 90 -4.40 -9.64 3.40
CA SER A 90 -5.55 -9.62 2.48
C SER A 90 -5.82 -8.22 1.92
N LEU A 91 -5.58 -7.15 2.69
CA LEU A 91 -5.73 -5.77 2.21
C LEU A 91 -4.71 -5.44 1.12
N VAL A 92 -3.48 -5.92 1.25
CA VAL A 92 -2.43 -5.74 0.22
C VAL A 92 -2.76 -6.55 -1.03
N ILE A 93 -3.30 -7.77 -0.87
CA ILE A 93 -3.77 -8.60 -1.98
C ILE A 93 -4.91 -7.92 -2.73
N TYR A 94 -5.86 -7.27 -2.04
CA TYR A 94 -6.91 -6.50 -2.71
C TYR A 94 -6.33 -5.35 -3.54
N ALA A 95 -5.35 -4.62 -3.02
CA ALA A 95 -4.66 -3.58 -3.78
C ALA A 95 -3.95 -4.16 -5.01
N LEU A 96 -3.32 -5.33 -4.89
CA LEU A 96 -2.69 -6.05 -5.99
C LEU A 96 -3.72 -6.43 -7.06
N VAL A 97 -4.85 -7.00 -6.68
CA VAL A 97 -5.92 -7.39 -7.62
C VAL A 97 -6.44 -6.16 -8.37
N ILE A 98 -6.67 -5.05 -7.68
CA ILE A 98 -7.09 -3.79 -8.30
C ILE A 98 -6.04 -3.31 -9.30
N ALA A 99 -4.76 -3.33 -8.92
CA ALA A 99 -3.65 -2.95 -9.81
C ALA A 99 -3.61 -3.81 -11.08
N PHE A 100 -3.81 -5.13 -10.95
CA PHE A 100 -3.89 -6.04 -12.09
C PHE A 100 -5.10 -5.77 -13.00
N VAL A 101 -6.27 -5.56 -12.41
CA VAL A 101 -7.50 -5.27 -13.18
C VAL A 101 -7.31 -3.99 -13.98
N PHE A 102 -6.79 -2.94 -13.37
CA PHE A 102 -6.53 -1.69 -14.08
C PHE A 102 -5.46 -1.85 -15.18
N SER A 103 -4.35 -2.51 -14.90
CA SER A 103 -3.30 -2.76 -15.90
C SER A 103 -3.78 -3.65 -17.05
N GLY A 104 -4.61 -4.66 -16.79
CA GLY A 104 -5.13 -5.59 -17.78
C GLY A 104 -6.26 -5.04 -18.66
N SER A 105 -7.02 -4.05 -18.16
CA SER A 105 -8.11 -3.43 -18.91
C SER A 105 -7.63 -2.53 -20.04
N PHE A 106 -6.42 -1.96 -19.94
CA PHE A 106 -5.91 -0.96 -20.87
C PHE A 106 -4.82 -1.48 -21.82
N GLY A 107 -4.33 -2.71 -21.61
CA GLY A 107 -3.38 -3.36 -22.54
C GLY A 107 -4.03 -4.10 -23.71
N LYS A 108 -5.33 -3.99 -23.91
CA LYS A 108 -6.11 -4.72 -24.94
C LYS A 108 -6.80 -3.78 -25.94
N GLY A 109 -6.24 -2.60 -26.18
CA GLY A 109 -6.68 -1.66 -27.21
C GLY A 109 -5.76 -1.68 -28.41
#